data_c4f4c567eac46ad9d9d7df47a03ccece
#
_entry.id   c4f4c567eac46ad9d9d7df47a03ccece
#
_cell.length_a   1.000
_cell.length_b   1.000
_cell.length_c   1.000
_cell.angle_alpha   90.00
_cell.angle_beta   90.00
_cell.angle_gamma   90.00
#
_symmetry.space_group_name_H-M   'P 1'
#
loop_
_entity.id
_entity.type
_entity.pdbx_description
1 polymer ?
#
loop_
_entity_poly.entity_id
_entity_poly.type
_entity_poly.pdbx_seq_one_letter_code
_entity_poly.pdbx_strand_id
1 'polypeptide(L)'
;MNFSKIPGQKDIIGKLIRSVKEERVSHAQLFTGTEGCGSMALALAYARYISCENRSETDSCGVCKSCVKYEKLIHPDLHFVFPVIKSKKFADPVSDNYLADWREFVQKSPFFTLNNWLDSIEVGNAQGLIFASEASEIIKKLSLKSFESDFKIMILWMPEKMHMSTANKLLKMIEEPPDNTLFLLVSEEPDKVIPTILSRCQLIKIPSFKNIDIEKYISERFRLTASKAADIARVSNGNISRAIDLCENEDSSTVNFERFKSLMRFAWKRDINSIVTWSEEMASTGREAQKNFISFSLRLLRENLMLSLGQLKNDLVFLTGEEADFSGKFHPSINQKNIFPLTEEFNLSYSHIEANGNARIIFLDLALKVTRHIR
;
A
#
# COMPACT_ATOMS: atom_id res chain seq x y z
N MET A 1 -0.16 -16.77 7.39
CA MET A 1 1.12 -16.06 7.21
C MET A 1 2.08 -16.46 8.32
N ASN A 2 3.37 -16.77 8.04
CA ASN A 2 4.43 -17.06 9.00
C ASN A 2 5.54 -16.03 8.86
N PHE A 3 6.39 -15.86 9.88
CA PHE A 3 7.56 -14.97 9.79
C PHE A 3 8.53 -15.40 8.66
N SER A 4 8.71 -16.70 8.48
CA SER A 4 9.57 -17.27 7.43
C SER A 4 9.13 -16.94 6.00
N LYS A 5 7.86 -16.56 5.79
CA LYS A 5 7.32 -16.14 4.48
C LYS A 5 7.51 -14.64 4.21
N ILE A 6 7.99 -13.87 5.22
CA ILE A 6 8.24 -12.44 5.06
C ILE A 6 9.69 -12.25 4.61
N PRO A 7 9.95 -11.65 3.44
CA PRO A 7 11.31 -11.42 2.98
C PRO A 7 12.05 -10.45 3.92
N GLY A 8 13.28 -10.72 4.25
CA GLY A 8 14.08 -9.85 5.10
C GLY A 8 13.50 -9.63 6.51
N GLN A 9 13.52 -8.38 6.99
CA GLN A 9 12.91 -7.90 8.25
C GLN A 9 13.36 -8.65 9.52
N LYS A 10 14.51 -9.35 9.49
CA LYS A 10 14.98 -10.25 10.56
C LYS A 10 15.08 -9.56 11.92
N ASP A 11 15.52 -8.30 11.96
CA ASP A 11 15.69 -7.53 13.19
C ASP A 11 14.36 -7.25 13.88
N ILE A 12 13.34 -6.87 13.10
CA ILE A 12 11.98 -6.63 13.62
C ILE A 12 11.34 -7.92 14.07
N ILE A 13 11.43 -8.97 13.26
CA ILE A 13 10.94 -10.32 13.61
C ILE A 13 11.58 -10.79 14.91
N GLY A 14 12.89 -10.65 15.07
CA GLY A 14 13.60 -11.00 16.29
C GLY A 14 13.12 -10.22 17.52
N LYS A 15 12.82 -8.92 17.38
CA LYS A 15 12.24 -8.11 18.48
C LYS A 15 10.83 -8.57 18.85
N LEU A 16 9.97 -8.86 17.86
CA LEU A 16 8.62 -9.36 18.08
C LEU A 16 8.62 -10.72 18.79
N ILE A 17 9.46 -11.64 18.35
CA ILE A 17 9.63 -12.97 18.99
C ILE A 17 10.11 -12.80 20.42
N ARG A 18 11.11 -11.95 20.66
CA ARG A 18 11.64 -11.68 22.00
C ARG A 18 10.57 -11.14 22.94
N SER A 19 9.72 -10.20 22.48
CA SER A 19 8.64 -9.64 23.31
C SER A 19 7.67 -10.71 23.81
N VAL A 20 7.39 -11.74 22.98
CA VAL A 20 6.53 -12.86 23.38
C VAL A 20 7.24 -13.80 24.35
N LYS A 21 8.53 -14.10 24.12
CA LYS A 21 9.31 -14.96 25.03
C LYS A 21 9.52 -14.36 26.41
N GLU A 22 9.65 -13.04 26.49
CA GLU A 22 9.85 -12.30 27.73
C GLU A 22 8.52 -11.91 28.39
N GLU A 23 7.37 -12.35 27.84
CA GLU A 23 6.02 -12.01 28.30
C GLU A 23 5.77 -10.48 28.38
N ARG A 24 6.43 -9.74 27.51
CA ARG A 24 6.37 -8.27 27.43
C ARG A 24 5.63 -7.79 26.19
N VAL A 25 4.49 -8.39 25.92
CA VAL A 25 3.62 -7.98 24.80
C VAL A 25 2.77 -6.80 25.26
N SER A 26 3.03 -5.61 24.69
CA SER A 26 2.19 -4.45 24.96
C SER A 26 0.78 -4.68 24.42
N HIS A 27 -0.24 -4.30 25.19
CA HIS A 27 -1.66 -4.46 24.80
C HIS A 27 -2.07 -3.65 23.58
N ALA A 28 -1.34 -2.59 23.27
CA ALA A 28 -1.56 -1.78 22.07
C ALA A 28 -0.24 -1.48 21.37
N GLN A 29 -0.13 -1.88 20.13
CA GLN A 29 1.08 -1.74 19.31
C GLN A 29 0.71 -1.12 17.97
N LEU A 30 1.50 -0.12 17.53
CA LEU A 30 1.34 0.52 16.22
C LEU A 30 2.51 0.14 15.31
N PHE A 31 2.21 -0.71 14.34
CA PHE A 31 3.10 -1.09 13.25
C PHE A 31 3.08 0.02 12.20
N THR A 32 4.18 0.73 12.02
CA THR A 32 4.25 1.85 11.10
C THR A 32 5.48 1.79 10.20
N GLY A 33 5.30 2.18 8.96
CA GLY A 33 6.33 2.26 7.94
C GLY A 33 5.75 2.86 6.67
N THR A 34 6.58 2.99 5.65
CA THR A 34 6.10 3.42 4.32
C THR A 34 5.21 2.37 3.70
N GLU A 35 4.35 2.78 2.76
CA GLU A 35 3.55 1.86 1.96
C GLU A 35 4.41 0.71 1.42
N GLY A 36 3.89 -0.51 1.50
CA GLY A 36 4.57 -1.71 1.01
C GLY A 36 5.78 -2.17 1.84
N CYS A 37 5.99 -1.66 3.07
CA CYS A 37 7.03 -2.16 3.99
C CYS A 37 6.70 -3.50 4.66
N GLY A 38 5.50 -4.06 4.42
CA GLY A 38 5.06 -5.36 4.94
C GLY A 38 4.49 -5.33 6.36
N SER A 39 4.04 -4.18 6.85
CA SER A 39 3.49 -3.99 8.19
C SER A 39 2.30 -4.91 8.46
N MET A 40 1.36 -5.07 7.51
CA MET A 40 0.23 -5.99 7.64
C MET A 40 0.69 -7.46 7.70
N ALA A 41 1.63 -7.86 6.86
CA ALA A 41 2.19 -9.21 6.89
C ALA A 41 2.86 -9.54 8.23
N LEU A 42 3.60 -8.58 8.80
CA LEU A 42 4.21 -8.71 10.12
C LEU A 42 3.17 -8.80 11.24
N ALA A 43 2.13 -7.96 11.22
CA ALA A 43 1.05 -8.01 12.20
C ALA A 43 0.31 -9.35 12.19
N LEU A 44 0.01 -9.88 10.98
CA LEU A 44 -0.60 -11.21 10.82
C LEU A 44 0.28 -12.34 11.32
N ALA A 45 1.58 -12.33 10.99
CA ALA A 45 2.52 -13.35 11.44
C ALA A 45 2.73 -13.27 12.95
N TYR A 46 2.78 -12.07 13.51
CA TYR A 46 2.91 -11.85 14.94
C TYR A 46 1.68 -12.32 15.71
N ALA A 47 0.48 -11.99 15.26
CA ALA A 47 -0.77 -12.48 15.83
C ALA A 47 -0.83 -14.02 15.84
N ARG A 48 -0.43 -14.66 14.73
CA ARG A 48 -0.35 -16.11 14.64
C ARG A 48 0.69 -16.71 15.57
N TYR A 49 1.85 -16.04 15.73
CA TYR A 49 2.92 -16.51 16.64
C TYR A 49 2.47 -16.45 18.11
N ILE A 50 1.79 -15.37 18.52
CA ILE A 50 1.24 -15.23 19.88
C ILE A 50 0.23 -16.34 20.19
N SER A 51 -0.68 -16.63 19.26
CA SER A 51 -1.76 -17.62 19.45
C SER A 51 -1.34 -19.06 19.11
N CYS A 52 -0.09 -19.29 18.75
CA CYS A 52 0.40 -20.63 18.39
C CYS A 52 0.58 -21.50 19.64
N GLU A 53 -0.06 -22.66 19.67
CA GLU A 53 0.03 -23.63 20.78
C GLU A 53 1.44 -24.25 20.94
N ASN A 54 2.16 -24.41 19.80
CA ASN A 54 3.48 -25.05 19.74
C ASN A 54 4.47 -24.20 18.95
N ARG A 55 4.68 -22.93 19.38
CA ARG A 55 5.62 -22.01 18.73
C ARG A 55 7.06 -22.47 18.87
N SER A 56 7.84 -22.35 17.81
CA SER A 56 9.28 -22.58 17.82
C SER A 56 10.03 -21.34 18.31
N GLU A 57 11.36 -21.45 18.38
CA GLU A 57 12.25 -20.34 18.72
C GLU A 57 12.18 -19.18 17.72
N THR A 58 11.75 -19.45 16.47
CA THR A 58 11.84 -18.50 15.34
C THR A 58 10.51 -18.25 14.63
N ASP A 59 9.51 -19.14 14.79
CA ASP A 59 8.22 -19.01 14.07
C ASP A 59 7.09 -19.81 14.74
N SER A 60 5.87 -19.59 14.29
CA SER A 60 4.71 -20.41 14.60
C SER A 60 4.82 -21.78 13.95
N CYS A 61 4.29 -22.83 14.60
CA CYS A 61 4.45 -24.21 14.12
C CYS A 61 3.77 -24.51 12.78
N GLY A 62 2.75 -23.72 12.40
CA GLY A 62 2.04 -23.86 11.13
C GLY A 62 1.00 -24.97 11.07
N VAL A 63 0.96 -25.89 12.04
CA VAL A 63 0.16 -27.13 11.98
C VAL A 63 -0.86 -27.31 13.11
N CYS A 64 -0.73 -26.59 14.23
CA CYS A 64 -1.72 -26.65 15.31
C CYS A 64 -3.07 -26.05 14.87
N LYS A 65 -4.13 -26.35 15.62
CA LYS A 65 -5.49 -25.90 15.29
C LYS A 65 -5.58 -24.38 15.14
N SER A 66 -4.95 -23.64 16.04
CA SER A 66 -4.86 -22.19 15.98
C SER A 66 -4.16 -21.73 14.70
N CYS A 67 -2.98 -22.27 14.37
CA CYS A 67 -2.23 -21.91 13.18
C CYS A 67 -3.03 -22.15 11.87
N VAL A 68 -3.76 -23.26 11.77
CA VAL A 68 -4.60 -23.57 10.60
C VAL A 68 -5.73 -22.55 10.45
N LYS A 69 -6.37 -22.14 11.56
CA LYS A 69 -7.41 -21.11 11.54
C LYS A 69 -6.85 -19.72 11.20
N TYR A 70 -5.67 -19.38 11.71
CA TYR A 70 -4.97 -18.13 11.35
C TYR A 70 -4.57 -18.09 9.87
N GLU A 71 -4.16 -19.20 9.27
CA GLU A 71 -3.86 -19.25 7.83
C GLU A 71 -5.09 -18.89 6.98
N LYS A 72 -6.27 -19.32 7.42
CA LYS A 72 -7.55 -19.03 6.77
C LYS A 72 -8.19 -17.72 7.25
N LEU A 73 -7.59 -17.01 8.20
CA LEU A 73 -8.11 -15.80 8.84
C LEU A 73 -9.53 -16.00 9.46
N ILE A 74 -9.79 -17.20 10.01
CA ILE A 74 -11.07 -17.59 10.62
C ILE A 74 -10.95 -17.94 12.09
N HIS A 75 -9.83 -17.58 12.75
CA HIS A 75 -9.69 -17.82 14.19
C HIS A 75 -10.73 -16.99 14.95
N PRO A 76 -11.49 -17.58 15.92
CA PRO A 76 -12.58 -16.87 16.61
C PRO A 76 -12.10 -15.65 17.41
N ASP A 77 -10.86 -15.69 17.93
CA ASP A 77 -10.26 -14.60 18.70
C ASP A 77 -9.42 -13.64 17.84
N LEU A 78 -9.48 -13.74 16.49
CA LEU A 78 -8.85 -12.83 15.56
C LEU A 78 -9.91 -11.96 14.89
N HIS A 79 -9.85 -10.66 15.13
CA HIS A 79 -10.78 -9.69 14.62
C HIS A 79 -10.07 -8.68 13.71
N PHE A 80 -10.78 -8.19 12.71
CA PHE A 80 -10.27 -7.19 11.78
C PHE A 80 -11.13 -5.94 11.79
N VAL A 81 -10.46 -4.80 11.63
CA VAL A 81 -11.06 -3.51 11.30
C VAL A 81 -10.24 -2.91 10.16
N PHE A 82 -10.90 -2.52 9.10
CA PHE A 82 -10.27 -1.99 7.90
C PHE A 82 -11.18 -1.02 7.17
N PRO A 83 -10.66 -0.14 6.31
CA PRO A 83 -11.46 0.80 5.53
C PRO A 83 -12.46 0.06 4.62
N VAL A 84 -13.70 0.51 4.68
CA VAL A 84 -14.81 0.03 3.86
C VAL A 84 -15.52 1.20 3.18
N ILE A 85 -16.49 0.90 2.32
CA ILE A 85 -17.18 1.90 1.51
C ILE A 85 -18.69 1.78 1.67
N LYS A 86 -19.38 2.90 1.52
CA LYS A 86 -20.82 2.92 1.38
C LYS A 86 -21.24 2.37 0.01
N SER A 87 -22.22 1.51 0.01
CA SER A 87 -22.78 0.94 -1.21
C SER A 87 -24.31 0.91 -1.12
N LYS A 88 -24.97 0.58 -2.23
CA LYS A 88 -26.43 0.40 -2.21
C LYS A 88 -26.87 -0.71 -1.24
N LYS A 89 -26.02 -1.71 -1.01
CA LYS A 89 -26.26 -2.82 -0.09
C LYS A 89 -26.01 -2.44 1.37
N PHE A 90 -25.03 -1.57 1.63
CA PHE A 90 -24.61 -1.16 2.97
C PHE A 90 -24.53 0.36 3.04
N ALA A 91 -25.56 0.99 3.61
CA ALA A 91 -25.62 2.46 3.78
C ALA A 91 -24.71 2.95 4.92
N ASP A 92 -24.56 2.15 5.98
CA ASP A 92 -23.67 2.41 7.11
C ASP A 92 -22.79 1.17 7.37
N PRO A 93 -21.77 0.95 6.52
CA PRO A 93 -21.01 -0.29 6.51
C PRO A 93 -20.06 -0.40 7.69
N VAL A 94 -19.80 -1.64 8.08
CA VAL A 94 -18.75 -2.04 9.00
C VAL A 94 -17.84 -3.08 8.35
N SER A 95 -16.65 -3.30 8.90
CA SER A 95 -15.66 -4.25 8.38
C SER A 95 -16.24 -5.66 8.20
N ASP A 96 -17.15 -6.08 9.09
CA ASP A 96 -17.78 -7.39 9.01
C ASP A 96 -18.64 -7.61 7.77
N ASN A 97 -19.17 -6.54 7.17
CA ASN A 97 -19.93 -6.65 5.93
C ASN A 97 -19.08 -7.13 4.74
N TYR A 98 -17.78 -6.90 4.81
CA TYR A 98 -16.78 -7.23 3.78
C TYR A 98 -15.76 -8.28 4.26
N LEU A 99 -16.03 -8.97 5.38
CA LEU A 99 -15.04 -9.87 6.00
C LEU A 99 -14.71 -11.09 5.13
N ALA A 100 -15.67 -11.58 4.34
CA ALA A 100 -15.42 -12.68 3.41
C ALA A 100 -14.46 -12.26 2.29
N ASP A 101 -14.73 -11.10 1.68
CA ASP A 101 -13.90 -10.53 0.61
C ASP A 101 -12.50 -10.20 1.14
N TRP A 102 -12.42 -9.63 2.36
CA TRP A 102 -11.16 -9.33 3.04
C TRP A 102 -10.30 -10.58 3.26
N ARG A 103 -10.90 -11.66 3.72
CA ARG A 103 -10.20 -12.93 3.93
C ARG A 103 -9.63 -13.47 2.62
N GLU A 104 -10.42 -13.50 1.56
CA GLU A 104 -9.96 -13.95 0.25
C GLU A 104 -8.84 -13.06 -0.27
N PHE A 105 -8.99 -11.75 -0.17
CA PHE A 105 -8.02 -10.76 -0.62
C PHE A 105 -6.67 -10.90 0.09
N VAL A 106 -6.66 -10.90 1.43
CA VAL A 106 -5.43 -11.01 2.24
C VAL A 106 -4.75 -12.37 2.08
N GLN A 107 -5.52 -13.45 1.83
CA GLN A 107 -4.94 -14.77 1.58
C GLN A 107 -4.21 -14.86 0.23
N LYS A 108 -4.62 -14.11 -0.78
CA LYS A 108 -3.92 -14.03 -2.08
C LYS A 108 -2.54 -13.41 -1.91
N SER A 109 -2.45 -12.30 -1.20
CA SER A 109 -1.19 -11.65 -0.85
C SER A 109 -1.38 -10.79 0.40
N PRO A 110 -0.49 -10.88 1.41
CA PRO A 110 -0.50 -10.00 2.57
C PRO A 110 0.25 -8.67 2.32
N PHE A 111 0.76 -8.47 1.11
CA PHE A 111 1.43 -7.26 0.64
C PHE A 111 0.55 -6.57 -0.38
N PHE A 112 -0.14 -5.53 0.03
CA PHE A 112 -1.14 -4.82 -0.77
C PHE A 112 -1.26 -3.36 -0.33
N THR A 113 -1.91 -2.56 -1.14
CA THR A 113 -2.24 -1.16 -0.86
C THR A 113 -3.74 -0.99 -0.62
N LEU A 114 -4.15 0.20 -0.15
CA LEU A 114 -5.57 0.54 -0.03
C LEU A 114 -6.29 0.44 -1.37
N ASN A 115 -5.63 0.88 -2.45
CA ASN A 115 -6.20 0.81 -3.79
C ASN A 115 -6.45 -0.63 -4.22
N ASN A 116 -5.47 -1.55 -4.02
CA ASN A 116 -5.68 -2.96 -4.34
C ASN A 116 -6.89 -3.55 -3.58
N TRP A 117 -7.08 -3.16 -2.31
CA TRP A 117 -8.24 -3.60 -1.54
C TRP A 117 -9.55 -3.03 -2.09
N LEU A 118 -9.63 -1.72 -2.34
CA LEU A 118 -10.84 -1.08 -2.83
C LEU A 118 -11.24 -1.59 -4.22
N ASP A 119 -10.26 -1.84 -5.10
CA ASP A 119 -10.48 -2.43 -6.42
C ASP A 119 -11.05 -3.85 -6.34
N SER A 120 -10.61 -4.63 -5.33
CA SER A 120 -11.08 -6.01 -5.14
C SER A 120 -12.57 -6.11 -4.75
N ILE A 121 -13.14 -5.05 -4.18
CA ILE A 121 -14.56 -4.98 -3.80
C ILE A 121 -15.42 -4.23 -4.83
N GLU A 122 -14.91 -4.10 -6.07
CA GLU A 122 -15.61 -3.57 -7.26
C GLU A 122 -16.23 -2.18 -7.06
N VAL A 123 -15.55 -1.30 -6.36
CA VAL A 123 -16.12 0.01 -6.13
C VAL A 123 -15.34 1.07 -6.85
N GLY A 124 -15.96 1.60 -7.84
CA GLY A 124 -15.47 2.78 -8.55
C GLY A 124 -14.96 3.89 -7.60
N ASN A 125 -15.14 5.02 -7.59
CA ASN A 125 -14.61 6.24 -7.02
C ASN A 125 -14.89 6.52 -5.52
N ALA A 126 -15.22 5.53 -4.69
CA ALA A 126 -15.49 5.76 -3.28
C ALA A 126 -14.21 5.74 -2.43
N GLN A 127 -14.11 6.65 -1.49
CA GLN A 127 -13.03 6.66 -0.50
C GLN A 127 -13.30 5.61 0.58
N GLY A 128 -12.34 4.73 0.83
CA GLY A 128 -12.38 3.78 1.95
C GLY A 128 -12.22 4.51 3.29
N LEU A 129 -13.17 4.29 4.20
CA LEU A 129 -13.18 4.86 5.55
C LEU A 129 -13.57 3.81 6.60
N ILE A 130 -13.14 4.01 7.83
CA ILE A 130 -13.63 3.28 9.00
C ILE A 130 -14.72 4.16 9.62
N PHE A 131 -15.98 3.80 9.40
CA PHE A 131 -17.14 4.62 9.76
C PHE A 131 -17.45 4.60 11.27
N ALA A 132 -18.35 5.50 11.70
CA ALA A 132 -18.74 5.66 13.10
C ALA A 132 -19.43 4.42 13.70
N SER A 133 -20.12 3.65 12.87
CA SER A 133 -20.77 2.37 13.18
C SER A 133 -19.79 1.30 13.67
N GLU A 134 -18.56 1.30 13.16
CA GLU A 134 -17.52 0.32 13.50
C GLU A 134 -17.21 0.28 15.00
N ALA A 135 -17.28 1.42 15.67
CA ALA A 135 -16.98 1.49 17.11
C ALA A 135 -17.88 0.59 17.96
N SER A 136 -19.14 0.45 17.60
CA SER A 136 -20.09 -0.39 18.34
C SER A 136 -19.78 -1.88 18.13
N GLU A 137 -19.38 -2.26 16.92
CA GLU A 137 -18.97 -3.63 16.62
C GLU A 137 -17.63 -4.00 17.29
N ILE A 138 -16.66 -3.07 17.34
CA ILE A 138 -15.41 -3.27 18.09
C ILE A 138 -15.72 -3.55 19.56
N ILE A 139 -16.54 -2.70 20.22
CA ILE A 139 -16.90 -2.87 21.63
C ILE A 139 -17.59 -4.21 21.84
N LYS A 140 -18.54 -4.58 20.99
CA LYS A 140 -19.27 -5.85 21.08
C LYS A 140 -18.34 -7.05 21.00
N LYS A 141 -17.41 -7.07 20.02
CA LYS A 141 -16.43 -8.16 19.84
C LYS A 141 -15.50 -8.28 21.03
N LEU A 142 -15.02 -7.15 21.56
CA LEU A 142 -14.06 -7.15 22.65
C LEU A 142 -14.68 -7.39 24.04
N SER A 143 -16.00 -7.16 24.21
CA SER A 143 -16.71 -7.47 25.45
C SER A 143 -16.90 -8.99 25.68
N LEU A 144 -16.78 -9.80 24.62
CA LEU A 144 -16.85 -11.26 24.75
C LEU A 144 -15.53 -11.81 25.33
N LYS A 145 -15.57 -12.94 26.05
CA LYS A 145 -14.37 -13.63 26.49
C LYS A 145 -13.66 -14.28 25.29
N SER A 146 -12.34 -14.46 25.39
CA SER A 146 -11.59 -15.27 24.41
C SER A 146 -12.16 -16.70 24.37
N PHE A 147 -12.19 -17.29 23.18
CA PHE A 147 -12.82 -18.58 22.95
C PHE A 147 -11.82 -19.74 22.92
N GLU A 148 -10.70 -19.59 22.20
CA GLU A 148 -9.70 -20.67 22.01
C GLU A 148 -8.27 -20.23 22.36
N SER A 149 -7.97 -18.94 22.32
CA SER A 149 -6.63 -18.41 22.56
C SER A 149 -6.57 -17.67 23.90
N ASP A 150 -5.37 -17.56 24.49
CA ASP A 150 -5.13 -16.73 25.66
C ASP A 150 -5.40 -15.25 25.40
N PHE A 151 -5.24 -14.82 24.13
CA PHE A 151 -5.44 -13.42 23.72
C PHE A 151 -6.50 -13.28 22.65
N LYS A 152 -7.36 -12.25 22.78
CA LYS A 152 -8.12 -11.68 21.68
C LYS A 152 -7.24 -10.69 20.94
N ILE A 153 -7.14 -10.83 19.64
CA ILE A 153 -6.29 -9.97 18.81
C ILE A 153 -7.17 -9.19 17.84
N MET A 154 -7.09 -7.86 17.93
CA MET A 154 -7.74 -6.94 17.01
C MET A 154 -6.67 -6.33 16.09
N ILE A 155 -6.69 -6.68 14.80
CA ILE A 155 -5.87 -6.02 13.79
C ILE A 155 -6.69 -4.90 13.19
N LEU A 156 -6.21 -3.65 13.37
CA LEU A 156 -6.84 -2.47 12.83
C LEU A 156 -5.93 -1.88 11.76
N TRP A 157 -6.33 -2.02 10.50
CA TRP A 157 -5.60 -1.50 9.37
C TRP A 157 -6.05 -0.07 9.02
N MET A 158 -5.09 0.82 8.83
CA MET A 158 -5.27 2.25 8.51
C MET A 158 -6.09 3.02 9.54
N PRO A 159 -5.64 3.11 10.81
CA PRO A 159 -6.28 3.93 11.84
C PRO A 159 -6.42 5.41 11.45
N GLU A 160 -5.59 5.91 10.56
CA GLU A 160 -5.65 7.25 9.96
C GLU A 160 -6.90 7.49 9.10
N LYS A 161 -7.58 6.44 8.66
CA LYS A 161 -8.85 6.50 7.91
C LYS A 161 -10.09 6.41 8.82
N MET A 162 -9.89 6.44 10.12
CA MET A 162 -10.96 6.29 11.12
C MET A 162 -11.76 7.57 11.29
N HIS A 163 -13.09 7.44 11.31
CA HIS A 163 -13.94 8.56 11.70
C HIS A 163 -13.64 8.99 13.15
N MET A 164 -13.62 10.29 13.42
CA MET A 164 -13.24 10.85 14.73
C MET A 164 -14.04 10.23 15.89
N SER A 165 -15.34 9.98 15.70
CA SER A 165 -16.16 9.36 16.74
C SER A 165 -15.77 7.92 17.06
N THR A 166 -15.32 7.15 16.06
CA THR A 166 -14.81 5.79 16.24
C THR A 166 -13.51 5.82 17.00
N ALA A 167 -12.60 6.69 16.60
CA ALA A 167 -11.32 6.86 17.25
C ALA A 167 -11.47 7.25 18.74
N ASN A 168 -12.35 8.19 19.07
CA ASN A 168 -12.60 8.60 20.45
C ASN A 168 -13.19 7.47 21.31
N LYS A 169 -14.06 6.63 20.76
CA LYS A 169 -14.60 5.46 21.48
C LYS A 169 -13.53 4.38 21.68
N LEU A 170 -12.64 4.20 20.67
CA LEU A 170 -11.53 3.25 20.74
C LEU A 170 -10.49 3.65 21.79
N LEU A 171 -10.29 4.95 22.06
CA LEU A 171 -9.37 5.42 23.08
C LEU A 171 -9.60 4.75 24.44
N LYS A 172 -10.86 4.68 24.89
CA LYS A 172 -11.21 4.04 26.17
C LYS A 172 -10.82 2.57 26.19
N MET A 173 -10.99 1.86 25.06
CA MET A 173 -10.64 0.45 24.94
C MET A 173 -9.12 0.22 24.86
N ILE A 174 -8.37 1.20 24.37
CA ILE A 174 -6.91 1.16 24.35
C ILE A 174 -6.32 1.51 25.71
N GLU A 175 -6.95 2.45 26.45
CA GLU A 175 -6.51 2.84 27.79
C GLU A 175 -6.76 1.71 28.81
N GLU A 176 -7.96 1.17 28.80
CA GLU A 176 -8.41 0.11 29.72
C GLU A 176 -8.94 -1.06 28.89
N PRO A 177 -8.04 -1.84 28.28
CA PRO A 177 -8.46 -2.95 27.45
C PRO A 177 -9.11 -4.05 28.32
N PRO A 178 -10.14 -4.73 27.80
CA PRO A 178 -10.62 -5.96 28.42
C PRO A 178 -9.49 -6.97 28.57
N ASP A 179 -9.58 -7.83 29.56
CA ASP A 179 -8.54 -8.84 29.87
C ASP A 179 -8.09 -9.59 28.61
N ASN A 180 -6.78 -9.76 28.51
CA ASN A 180 -6.13 -10.48 27.41
C ASN A 180 -6.48 -9.96 26.01
N THR A 181 -6.69 -8.67 25.86
CA THR A 181 -6.95 -8.04 24.55
C THR A 181 -5.68 -7.36 24.01
N LEU A 182 -5.36 -7.65 22.76
CA LEU A 182 -4.21 -7.09 22.05
C LEU A 182 -4.69 -6.31 20.81
N PHE A 183 -4.33 -5.04 20.74
CA PHE A 183 -4.54 -4.19 19.58
C PHE A 183 -3.27 -4.12 18.73
N LEU A 184 -3.35 -4.54 17.48
CA LEU A 184 -2.30 -4.38 16.48
C LEU A 184 -2.79 -3.39 15.44
N LEU A 185 -2.41 -2.13 15.60
CA LEU A 185 -2.71 -1.07 14.64
C LEU A 185 -1.65 -1.09 13.53
N VAL A 186 -2.06 -0.96 12.29
CA VAL A 186 -1.17 -0.95 11.12
C VAL A 186 -1.42 0.33 10.34
N SER A 187 -0.44 1.24 10.33
CA SER A 187 -0.55 2.57 9.71
C SER A 187 0.58 2.82 8.72
N GLU A 188 0.24 3.45 7.61
CA GLU A 188 1.20 3.95 6.60
C GLU A 188 1.47 5.45 6.78
N GLU A 189 0.54 6.18 7.41
CA GLU A 189 0.62 7.62 7.66
C GLU A 189 0.45 7.93 9.15
N PRO A 190 1.42 7.58 10.01
CA PRO A 190 1.28 7.74 11.46
C PRO A 190 1.02 9.18 11.89
N ASP A 191 1.47 10.15 11.12
CA ASP A 191 1.25 11.58 11.42
C ASP A 191 -0.23 11.99 11.27
N LYS A 192 -1.05 11.21 10.56
CA LYS A 192 -2.49 11.39 10.44
C LYS A 192 -3.29 10.62 11.49
N VAL A 193 -2.66 9.74 12.24
CA VAL A 193 -3.30 9.06 13.37
C VAL A 193 -3.46 10.05 14.53
N ILE A 194 -4.61 9.99 15.18
CA ILE A 194 -4.93 10.90 16.29
C ILE A 194 -3.84 10.81 17.38
N PRO A 195 -3.27 11.93 17.82
CA PRO A 195 -2.16 11.95 18.78
C PRO A 195 -2.45 11.19 20.08
N THR A 196 -3.71 11.20 20.51
CA THR A 196 -4.16 10.48 21.72
C THR A 196 -4.09 8.96 21.57
N ILE A 197 -4.24 8.39 20.36
CA ILE A 197 -4.01 6.98 20.07
C ILE A 197 -2.51 6.71 20.04
N LEU A 198 -1.73 7.57 19.35
CA LEU A 198 -0.28 7.40 19.23
C LEU A 198 0.40 7.34 20.61
N SER A 199 -0.01 8.21 21.54
CA SER A 199 0.59 8.28 22.89
C SER A 199 0.36 7.02 23.75
N ARG A 200 -0.59 6.16 23.37
CA ARG A 200 -0.99 4.95 24.11
C ARG A 200 -0.52 3.66 23.44
N CYS A 201 0.05 3.75 22.24
CA CYS A 201 0.54 2.60 21.50
C CYS A 201 2.06 2.51 21.57
N GLN A 202 2.56 1.30 21.74
CA GLN A 202 3.98 1.01 21.52
C GLN A 202 4.27 1.11 20.02
N LEU A 203 5.12 2.06 19.64
CA LEU A 203 5.49 2.27 18.25
C LEU A 203 6.50 1.23 17.78
N ILE A 204 6.16 0.52 16.70
CA ILE A 204 7.03 -0.45 16.01
C ILE A 204 7.30 0.06 14.61
N LYS A 205 8.47 0.69 14.42
CA LYS A 205 8.89 1.18 13.12
C LYS A 205 9.42 0.05 12.25
N ILE A 206 8.83 -0.10 11.06
CA ILE A 206 9.16 -1.13 10.09
C ILE A 206 9.90 -0.45 8.93
N PRO A 207 11.17 -0.78 8.69
CA PRO A 207 11.90 -0.23 7.56
C PRO A 207 11.38 -0.80 6.23
N SER A 208 11.61 -0.06 5.15
CA SER A 208 11.40 -0.57 3.80
C SER A 208 12.25 -1.81 3.54
N PHE A 209 11.81 -2.68 2.64
CA PHE A 209 12.58 -3.86 2.27
C PHE A 209 13.88 -3.49 1.56
N LYS A 210 14.90 -4.32 1.74
CA LYS A 210 16.12 -4.22 0.92
C LYS A 210 15.83 -4.78 -0.47
N ASN A 211 16.44 -4.19 -1.51
CA ASN A 211 16.26 -4.64 -2.88
C ASN A 211 16.55 -6.13 -3.04
N ILE A 212 17.58 -6.65 -2.40
CA ILE A 212 17.94 -8.07 -2.45
C ILE A 212 16.85 -8.99 -1.90
N ASP A 213 16.11 -8.56 -0.87
CA ASP A 213 15.03 -9.34 -0.28
C ASP A 213 13.80 -9.34 -1.20
N ILE A 214 13.50 -8.21 -1.86
CA ILE A 214 12.44 -8.10 -2.86
C ILE A 214 12.79 -8.95 -4.09
N GLU A 215 14.01 -8.80 -4.63
CA GLU A 215 14.49 -9.56 -5.77
C GLU A 215 14.31 -11.07 -5.58
N LYS A 216 14.75 -11.58 -4.43
CA LYS A 216 14.58 -12.99 -4.10
C LYS A 216 13.11 -13.38 -4.05
N TYR A 217 12.27 -12.60 -3.37
CA TYR A 217 10.85 -12.88 -3.20
C TYR A 217 10.10 -12.92 -4.53
N ILE A 218 10.28 -11.92 -5.41
CA ILE A 218 9.58 -11.87 -6.70
C ILE A 218 10.14 -12.90 -7.69
N SER A 219 11.46 -13.17 -7.66
CA SER A 219 12.07 -14.22 -8.49
C SER A 219 11.48 -15.59 -8.20
N GLU A 220 11.34 -15.97 -6.91
CA GLU A 220 10.75 -17.23 -6.48
C GLU A 220 9.25 -17.31 -6.81
N ARG A 221 8.50 -16.23 -6.54
CA ARG A 221 7.03 -16.20 -6.70
C ARG A 221 6.60 -16.17 -8.17
N PHE A 222 7.26 -15.37 -9.00
CA PHE A 222 6.88 -15.11 -10.40
C PHE A 222 7.79 -15.82 -11.41
N ARG A 223 8.78 -16.58 -10.94
CA ARG A 223 9.74 -17.32 -11.79
C ARG A 223 10.46 -16.42 -12.80
N LEU A 224 10.86 -15.22 -12.35
CA LEU A 224 11.53 -14.24 -13.17
C LEU A 224 13.03 -14.56 -13.33
N THR A 225 13.63 -14.09 -14.42
CA THR A 225 15.09 -14.08 -14.56
C THR A 225 15.74 -13.16 -13.53
N ALA A 226 16.97 -13.44 -13.12
CA ALA A 226 17.69 -12.62 -12.13
C ALA A 226 17.79 -11.15 -12.54
N SER A 227 18.07 -10.86 -13.82
CA SER A 227 18.16 -9.49 -14.34
C SER A 227 16.83 -8.76 -14.19
N LYS A 228 15.72 -9.37 -14.61
CA LYS A 228 14.38 -8.76 -14.52
C LYS A 228 13.94 -8.55 -13.07
N ALA A 229 14.20 -9.53 -12.20
CA ALA A 229 13.89 -9.40 -10.77
C ALA A 229 14.70 -8.28 -10.11
N ALA A 230 15.97 -8.13 -10.44
CA ALA A 230 16.81 -7.04 -9.94
C ALA A 230 16.31 -5.66 -10.40
N ASP A 231 15.89 -5.54 -11.67
CA ASP A 231 15.35 -4.28 -12.21
C ASP A 231 14.04 -3.90 -11.51
N ILE A 232 13.10 -4.83 -11.33
CA ILE A 232 11.84 -4.60 -10.63
C ILE A 232 12.09 -4.25 -9.16
N ALA A 233 12.96 -4.98 -8.47
CA ALA A 233 13.29 -4.72 -7.07
C ALA A 233 13.87 -3.31 -6.90
N ARG A 234 14.71 -2.87 -7.83
CA ARG A 234 15.29 -1.52 -7.85
C ARG A 234 14.22 -0.45 -8.09
N VAL A 235 13.35 -0.64 -9.08
CA VAL A 235 12.24 0.29 -9.41
C VAL A 235 11.21 0.39 -8.27
N SER A 236 11.00 -0.69 -7.52
CA SER A 236 10.06 -0.70 -6.38
C SER A 236 10.56 0.08 -5.18
N ASN A 237 11.86 0.38 -5.08
CA ASN A 237 12.48 1.20 -4.03
C ASN A 237 12.04 0.79 -2.61
N GLY A 238 12.12 -0.51 -2.32
CA GLY A 238 11.77 -1.05 -1.00
C GLY A 238 10.28 -1.27 -0.75
N ASN A 239 9.40 -0.96 -1.71
CA ASN A 239 7.97 -1.22 -1.66
C ASN A 239 7.65 -2.57 -2.33
N ILE A 240 7.38 -3.61 -1.53
CA ILE A 240 7.12 -4.96 -2.05
C ILE A 240 5.77 -5.05 -2.78
N SER A 241 4.75 -4.28 -2.35
CA SER A 241 3.44 -4.25 -3.01
C SER A 241 3.58 -3.74 -4.44
N ARG A 242 4.35 -2.67 -4.61
CA ARG A 242 4.69 -2.13 -5.94
C ARG A 242 5.48 -3.14 -6.79
N ALA A 243 6.41 -3.89 -6.18
CA ALA A 243 7.14 -4.92 -6.92
C ALA A 243 6.21 -6.02 -7.43
N ILE A 244 5.23 -6.43 -6.61
CA ILE A 244 4.20 -7.40 -7.00
C ILE A 244 3.33 -6.83 -8.13
N ASP A 245 2.84 -5.60 -7.98
CA ASP A 245 2.04 -4.93 -9.02
C ASP A 245 2.78 -4.84 -10.36
N LEU A 246 4.08 -4.54 -10.35
CA LEU A 246 4.90 -4.52 -11.55
C LEU A 246 5.07 -5.91 -12.20
N CYS A 247 5.04 -6.98 -11.40
CA CYS A 247 5.08 -8.35 -11.91
C CYS A 247 3.74 -8.80 -12.47
N GLU A 248 2.63 -8.43 -11.83
CA GLU A 248 1.28 -8.86 -12.20
C GLU A 248 0.70 -8.04 -13.36
N ASN A 249 1.09 -6.76 -13.45
CA ASN A 249 0.57 -5.79 -14.40
C ASN A 249 1.63 -5.30 -15.39
N GLU A 250 2.45 -6.19 -15.92
CA GLU A 250 3.52 -5.85 -16.87
C GLU A 250 2.96 -5.13 -18.11
N ASP A 251 1.81 -5.59 -18.62
CA ASP A 251 1.12 -4.95 -19.74
C ASP A 251 0.72 -3.50 -19.45
N SER A 252 0.26 -3.21 -18.24
CA SER A 252 -0.17 -1.84 -17.87
C SER A 252 1.01 -0.87 -17.76
N SER A 253 2.18 -1.33 -17.33
CA SER A 253 3.41 -0.53 -17.31
C SER A 253 3.85 -0.15 -18.72
N THR A 254 3.82 -1.10 -19.64
CA THR A 254 4.13 -0.88 -21.06
C THR A 254 3.13 0.08 -21.70
N VAL A 255 1.84 -0.08 -21.43
CA VAL A 255 0.79 0.84 -21.93
C VAL A 255 0.98 2.25 -21.39
N ASN A 256 1.29 2.42 -20.10
CA ASN A 256 1.55 3.74 -19.53
C ASN A 256 2.81 4.38 -20.10
N PHE A 257 3.83 3.59 -20.38
CA PHE A 257 5.03 4.08 -21.05
C PHE A 257 4.74 4.59 -22.48
N GLU A 258 3.97 3.86 -23.26
CA GLU A 258 3.57 4.31 -24.61
C GLU A 258 2.70 5.58 -24.55
N ARG A 259 1.78 5.67 -23.59
CA ARG A 259 0.97 6.88 -23.35
C ARG A 259 1.84 8.08 -22.98
N PHE A 260 2.84 7.88 -22.12
CA PHE A 260 3.79 8.93 -21.75
C PHE A 260 4.62 9.39 -22.96
N LYS A 261 5.18 8.46 -23.72
CA LYS A 261 5.94 8.78 -24.95
C LYS A 261 5.09 9.59 -25.94
N SER A 262 3.84 9.19 -26.11
CA SER A 262 2.90 9.86 -27.01
C SER A 262 2.63 11.27 -26.52
N LEU A 263 2.30 11.47 -25.25
CA LEU A 263 2.10 12.78 -24.64
C LEU A 263 3.31 13.71 -24.86
N MET A 264 4.53 13.22 -24.52
CA MET A 264 5.75 14.01 -24.64
C MET A 264 6.06 14.37 -26.10
N ARG A 265 5.81 13.45 -27.03
CA ARG A 265 5.99 13.67 -28.47
C ARG A 265 5.01 14.70 -29.02
N PHE A 266 3.72 14.60 -28.66
CA PHE A 266 2.69 15.54 -29.11
C PHE A 266 2.92 16.94 -28.51
N ALA A 267 3.26 17.00 -27.23
CA ALA A 267 3.59 18.23 -26.54
C ALA A 267 4.81 18.94 -27.19
N TRP A 268 5.88 18.18 -27.48
CA TRP A 268 7.07 18.72 -28.13
C TRP A 268 6.78 19.27 -29.52
N LYS A 269 5.95 18.57 -30.32
CA LYS A 269 5.52 19.01 -31.67
C LYS A 269 4.46 20.07 -31.64
N ARG A 270 3.81 20.36 -30.53
CA ARG A 270 2.61 21.22 -30.40
C ARG A 270 1.45 20.73 -31.27
N ASP A 271 1.28 19.45 -31.42
CA ASP A 271 0.22 18.84 -32.20
C ASP A 271 -1.07 18.78 -31.37
N ILE A 272 -1.85 19.89 -31.48
CA ILE A 272 -3.07 20.05 -30.67
C ILE A 272 -4.12 18.99 -31.01
N ASN A 273 -4.25 18.58 -32.27
CA ASN A 273 -5.22 17.58 -32.68
C ASN A 273 -4.91 16.23 -32.02
N SER A 274 -3.65 15.78 -32.05
CA SER A 274 -3.23 14.55 -31.38
C SER A 274 -3.34 14.65 -29.86
N ILE A 275 -3.12 15.82 -29.25
CA ILE A 275 -3.33 16.07 -27.81
C ILE A 275 -4.81 15.89 -27.43
N VAL A 276 -5.74 16.42 -28.22
CA VAL A 276 -7.19 16.26 -27.97
C VAL A 276 -7.57 14.78 -28.01
N THR A 277 -7.17 14.05 -29.07
CA THR A 277 -7.45 12.61 -29.20
C THR A 277 -6.85 11.84 -28.04
N TRP A 278 -5.60 12.10 -27.68
CA TRP A 278 -4.93 11.46 -26.53
C TRP A 278 -5.67 11.73 -25.21
N SER A 279 -6.16 12.95 -24.99
CA SER A 279 -6.92 13.30 -23.78
C SER A 279 -8.27 12.57 -23.71
N GLU A 280 -8.92 12.32 -24.83
CA GLU A 280 -10.15 11.53 -24.91
C GLU A 280 -9.90 10.05 -24.64
N GLU A 281 -8.83 9.49 -25.17
CA GLU A 281 -8.39 8.12 -24.86
C GLU A 281 -8.11 7.96 -23.36
N MET A 282 -7.35 8.90 -22.77
CA MET A 282 -7.09 8.89 -21.33
C MET A 282 -8.37 9.01 -20.49
N ALA A 283 -9.31 9.85 -20.91
CA ALA A 283 -10.59 10.03 -20.21
C ALA A 283 -11.47 8.78 -20.25
N SER A 284 -11.33 7.95 -21.29
CA SER A 284 -12.08 6.68 -21.43
C SER A 284 -11.55 5.58 -20.51
N THR A 285 -10.36 5.74 -19.94
CA THR A 285 -9.80 4.78 -18.98
C THR A 285 -10.42 4.93 -17.58
N GLY A 286 -10.43 3.86 -16.81
CA GLY A 286 -10.88 3.92 -15.41
C GLY A 286 -9.97 4.82 -14.55
N ARG A 287 -10.51 5.38 -13.46
CA ARG A 287 -9.78 6.35 -12.61
C ARG A 287 -8.49 5.80 -12.02
N GLU A 288 -8.47 4.53 -11.61
CA GLU A 288 -7.24 3.91 -11.11
C GLU A 288 -6.18 3.85 -12.21
N ALA A 289 -6.55 3.51 -13.45
CA ALA A 289 -5.63 3.56 -14.58
C ALA A 289 -5.11 4.98 -14.85
N GLN A 290 -5.94 5.99 -14.66
CA GLN A 290 -5.58 7.40 -14.78
C GLN A 290 -4.58 7.82 -13.70
N LYS A 291 -4.83 7.48 -12.43
CA LYS A 291 -3.92 7.74 -11.31
C LYS A 291 -2.59 7.00 -11.48
N ASN A 292 -2.65 5.74 -11.90
CA ASN A 292 -1.46 4.93 -12.20
C ASN A 292 -0.62 5.53 -13.31
N PHE A 293 -1.23 6.05 -14.38
CA PHE A 293 -0.53 6.78 -15.44
C PHE A 293 0.17 8.02 -14.91
N ILE A 294 -0.49 8.83 -14.06
CA ILE A 294 0.11 10.05 -13.49
C ILE A 294 1.28 9.69 -12.58
N SER A 295 1.12 8.72 -11.71
CA SER A 295 2.20 8.25 -10.82
C SER A 295 3.39 7.68 -11.60
N PHE A 296 3.12 6.93 -12.66
CA PHE A 296 4.13 6.46 -13.60
C PHE A 296 4.89 7.63 -14.26
N SER A 297 4.16 8.63 -14.72
CA SER A 297 4.72 9.82 -15.38
C SER A 297 5.61 10.63 -14.44
N LEU A 298 5.19 10.84 -13.19
CA LEU A 298 5.96 11.52 -12.16
C LEU A 298 7.28 10.79 -11.87
N ARG A 299 7.23 9.45 -11.77
CA ARG A 299 8.44 8.64 -11.62
C ARG A 299 9.39 8.86 -12.81
N LEU A 300 8.88 8.75 -14.02
CA LEU A 300 9.73 8.85 -15.22
C LEU A 300 10.32 10.26 -15.39
N LEU A 301 9.58 11.31 -15.03
CA LEU A 301 10.10 12.68 -14.99
C LEU A 301 11.25 12.82 -13.98
N ARG A 302 11.09 12.26 -12.77
CA ARG A 302 12.16 12.25 -11.76
C ARG A 302 13.40 11.51 -12.26
N GLU A 303 13.25 10.33 -12.86
CA GLU A 303 14.39 9.56 -13.39
C GLU A 303 15.13 10.34 -14.50
N ASN A 304 14.38 11.00 -15.39
CA ASN A 304 14.99 11.82 -16.45
C ASN A 304 15.71 13.07 -15.88
N LEU A 305 15.20 13.67 -14.81
CA LEU A 305 15.93 14.73 -14.12
C LEU A 305 17.24 14.20 -13.53
N MET A 306 17.22 13.04 -12.85
CA MET A 306 18.44 12.44 -12.28
C MET A 306 19.49 12.17 -13.36
N LEU A 307 19.08 11.68 -14.54
CA LEU A 307 19.97 11.53 -15.69
C LEU A 307 20.55 12.86 -16.18
N SER A 308 19.73 13.92 -16.23
CA SER A 308 20.16 15.24 -16.73
C SER A 308 21.16 15.93 -15.82
N LEU A 309 21.17 15.62 -14.52
CA LEU A 309 22.12 16.17 -13.55
C LEU A 309 23.55 15.62 -13.65
N GLY A 310 23.77 14.55 -14.44
CA GLY A 310 25.08 14.07 -14.91
C GLY A 310 26.14 13.67 -13.87
N GLN A 311 25.91 13.87 -12.58
CA GLN A 311 26.87 13.64 -11.50
C GLN A 311 26.49 12.54 -10.53
N LEU A 312 25.30 11.95 -10.68
CA LEU A 312 24.81 10.96 -9.73
C LEU A 312 25.09 9.56 -10.28
N LYS A 313 25.73 8.76 -9.44
CA LYS A 313 25.98 7.33 -9.67
C LYS A 313 24.73 6.66 -10.22
N ASN A 314 24.90 5.76 -11.15
CA ASN A 314 23.85 4.89 -11.75
C ASN A 314 22.91 4.23 -10.73
N ASP A 315 23.28 4.24 -9.46
CA ASP A 315 22.51 3.67 -8.33
C ASP A 315 21.25 4.43 -7.97
N LEU A 316 21.03 5.66 -8.48
CA LEU A 316 19.85 6.49 -8.19
C LEU A 316 18.83 6.57 -9.33
N VAL A 317 19.14 5.94 -10.46
CA VAL A 317 18.28 5.92 -11.65
C VAL A 317 17.65 4.53 -11.80
N PHE A 318 16.33 4.49 -11.82
CA PHE A 318 15.53 3.25 -11.80
C PHE A 318 14.68 3.16 -13.07
N LEU A 319 15.28 2.70 -14.17
CA LEU A 319 14.63 2.55 -15.47
C LEU A 319 14.70 1.09 -15.93
N THR A 320 13.64 0.62 -16.60
CA THR A 320 13.68 -0.66 -17.34
C THR A 320 14.42 -0.49 -18.67
N GLY A 321 14.72 -1.60 -19.37
CA GLY A 321 15.52 -1.53 -20.61
C GLY A 321 14.97 -0.56 -21.65
N GLU A 322 13.66 -0.64 -21.99
CA GLU A 322 13.03 0.27 -22.95
C GLU A 322 12.90 1.71 -22.43
N GLU A 323 12.65 1.88 -21.14
CA GLU A 323 12.64 3.21 -20.50
C GLU A 323 14.03 3.85 -20.54
N ALA A 324 15.10 3.07 -20.36
CA ALA A 324 16.48 3.55 -20.42
C ALA A 324 16.84 4.06 -21.83
N ASP A 325 16.47 3.32 -22.88
CA ASP A 325 16.70 3.72 -24.26
C ASP A 325 15.97 5.02 -24.64
N PHE A 326 14.73 5.15 -24.19
CA PHE A 326 13.95 6.38 -24.37
C PHE A 326 14.55 7.55 -23.58
N SER A 327 14.82 7.33 -22.30
CA SER A 327 15.34 8.36 -21.40
C SER A 327 16.73 8.83 -21.80
N GLY A 328 17.56 7.97 -22.40
CA GLY A 328 18.85 8.35 -22.98
C GLY A 328 18.74 9.47 -24.01
N LYS A 329 17.60 9.56 -24.72
CA LYS A 329 17.31 10.62 -25.70
C LYS A 329 16.46 11.75 -25.15
N PHE A 330 15.62 11.46 -24.17
CA PHE A 330 14.62 12.39 -23.64
C PHE A 330 15.13 13.24 -22.46
N HIS A 331 16.03 12.72 -21.62
CA HIS A 331 16.49 13.42 -20.42
C HIS A 331 17.02 14.85 -20.67
N PRO A 332 17.64 15.23 -21.82
CA PRO A 332 18.08 16.61 -22.01
C PRO A 332 16.93 17.63 -22.07
N SER A 333 15.69 17.13 -22.34
CA SER A 333 14.48 17.96 -22.33
C SER A 333 13.95 18.26 -20.93
N ILE A 334 14.45 17.56 -19.90
CA ILE A 334 14.07 17.74 -18.50
C ILE A 334 15.23 18.39 -17.75
N ASN A 335 14.97 19.54 -17.14
CA ASN A 335 15.97 20.33 -16.46
C ASN A 335 15.38 21.00 -15.21
N GLN A 336 16.25 21.68 -14.41
CA GLN A 336 15.84 22.33 -13.17
C GLN A 336 14.77 23.43 -13.35
N LYS A 337 14.64 24.00 -14.53
CA LYS A 337 13.63 25.07 -14.79
C LYS A 337 12.24 24.51 -15.04
N ASN A 338 12.15 23.35 -15.68
CA ASN A 338 10.86 22.79 -16.10
C ASN A 338 10.34 21.65 -15.24
N ILE A 339 11.20 20.99 -14.49
CA ILE A 339 10.78 19.83 -13.66
C ILE A 339 9.75 20.21 -12.60
N PHE A 340 9.96 21.32 -11.87
CA PHE A 340 9.04 21.74 -10.82
C PHE A 340 7.63 22.05 -11.38
N PRO A 341 7.46 22.92 -12.38
CA PRO A 341 6.13 23.16 -12.95
C PRO A 341 5.52 21.90 -13.57
N LEU A 342 6.29 21.03 -14.24
CA LEU A 342 5.78 19.76 -14.74
C LEU A 342 5.25 18.87 -13.61
N THR A 343 6.05 18.68 -12.54
CA THR A 343 5.65 17.88 -11.39
C THR A 343 4.40 18.43 -10.70
N GLU A 344 4.30 19.75 -10.57
CA GLU A 344 3.14 20.42 -10.00
C GLU A 344 1.86 20.15 -10.80
N GLU A 345 1.92 20.24 -12.13
CA GLU A 345 0.76 19.99 -13.00
C GLU A 345 0.30 18.52 -12.97
N PHE A 346 1.24 17.57 -12.92
CA PHE A 346 0.88 16.16 -12.77
C PHE A 346 0.26 15.89 -11.38
N ASN A 347 0.82 16.45 -10.30
CA ASN A 347 0.26 16.29 -8.95
C ASN A 347 -1.12 16.94 -8.81
N LEU A 348 -1.33 18.12 -9.42
CA LEU A 348 -2.62 18.78 -9.44
C LEU A 348 -3.65 17.95 -10.20
N SER A 349 -3.27 17.37 -11.33
CA SER A 349 -4.12 16.46 -12.10
C SER A 349 -4.49 15.22 -11.31
N TYR A 350 -3.54 14.63 -10.54
CA TYR A 350 -3.81 13.53 -9.64
C TYR A 350 -4.89 13.89 -8.61
N SER A 351 -4.70 15.02 -7.92
CA SER A 351 -5.65 15.52 -6.92
C SER A 351 -7.04 15.79 -7.50
N HIS A 352 -7.11 16.34 -8.72
CA HIS A 352 -8.38 16.60 -9.40
C HIS A 352 -9.11 15.29 -9.79
N ILE A 353 -8.37 14.25 -10.20
CA ILE A 353 -8.95 12.93 -10.48
C ILE A 353 -9.45 12.30 -9.17
N GLU A 354 -8.68 12.40 -8.10
CA GLU A 354 -9.07 11.91 -6.78
C GLU A 354 -10.33 12.62 -6.27
N ALA A 355 -10.44 13.94 -6.51
CA ALA A 355 -11.62 14.75 -6.18
C ALA A 355 -12.81 14.55 -7.14
N ASN A 356 -12.79 13.54 -8.01
CA ASN A 356 -13.85 13.24 -8.96
C ASN A 356 -14.05 14.27 -10.09
N GLY A 357 -13.02 15.01 -10.47
CA GLY A 357 -13.05 15.94 -11.58
C GLY A 357 -13.31 15.27 -12.94
N ASN A 358 -13.68 16.05 -13.93
CA ASN A 358 -13.89 15.58 -15.30
C ASN A 358 -12.56 15.21 -15.96
N ALA A 359 -12.31 13.91 -16.16
CA ALA A 359 -11.05 13.40 -16.67
C ALA A 359 -10.66 13.99 -18.04
N ARG A 360 -11.63 14.22 -18.96
CA ARG A 360 -11.36 14.80 -20.27
C ARG A 360 -10.77 16.21 -20.15
N ILE A 361 -11.33 17.03 -19.27
CA ILE A 361 -10.83 18.40 -19.03
C ILE A 361 -9.47 18.35 -18.35
N ILE A 362 -9.30 17.48 -17.35
CA ILE A 362 -8.04 17.33 -16.60
C ILE A 362 -6.89 16.92 -17.52
N PHE A 363 -7.06 15.89 -18.34
CA PHE A 363 -6.00 15.42 -19.23
C PHE A 363 -5.71 16.36 -20.39
N LEU A 364 -6.73 17.09 -20.89
CA LEU A 364 -6.51 18.11 -21.89
C LEU A 364 -5.72 19.29 -21.32
N ASP A 365 -6.08 19.79 -20.14
CA ASP A 365 -5.37 20.85 -19.43
C ASP A 365 -3.92 20.45 -19.12
N LEU A 366 -3.73 19.25 -18.58
CA LEU A 366 -2.40 18.69 -18.32
C LEU A 366 -1.55 18.67 -19.59
N ALA A 367 -2.06 18.14 -20.69
CA ALA A 367 -1.30 18.03 -21.95
C ALA A 367 -0.93 19.39 -22.55
N LEU A 368 -1.83 20.37 -22.47
CA LEU A 368 -1.55 21.75 -22.90
C LEU A 368 -0.48 22.41 -22.03
N LYS A 369 -0.51 22.20 -20.70
CA LYS A 369 0.49 22.72 -19.76
C LYS A 369 1.85 22.03 -19.93
N VAL A 370 1.86 20.71 -20.16
CA VAL A 370 3.09 19.98 -20.54
C VAL A 370 3.69 20.59 -21.82
N THR A 371 2.88 20.92 -22.82
CA THR A 371 3.33 21.58 -24.07
C THR A 371 4.00 22.92 -23.81
N ARG A 372 3.56 23.64 -22.77
CA ARG A 372 4.14 24.92 -22.38
C ARG A 372 5.48 24.77 -21.65
N HIS A 373 5.61 23.70 -20.83
CA HIS A 373 6.75 23.56 -19.91
C HIS A 373 7.90 22.69 -20.45
N ILE A 374 7.66 21.84 -21.46
CA ILE A 374 8.65 20.88 -21.95
C ILE A 374 9.80 21.48 -22.76
N ARG A 375 9.77 22.78 -23.02
CA ARG A 375 10.81 23.51 -23.76
C ARG A 375 11.52 24.54 -22.91
#